data_589aff14b18f3a8e7166fd4a7f5dc125
#
_entry.id   589aff14b18f3a8e7166fd4a7f5dc125
#
_cell.length_a   1.000
_cell.length_b   1.000
_cell.length_c   1.000
_cell.angle_alpha   90.00
_cell.angle_beta   90.00
_cell.angle_gamma   90.00
#
_symmetry.space_group_name_H-M   'P 1'
#
loop_
_entity.id
_entity.type
_entity.pdbx_description
1 polymer ?
#
loop_
_entity_poly.entity_id
_entity_poly.type
_entity_poly.pdbx_seq_one_letter_code
_entity_poly.pdbx_strand_id
1 'polypeptide(L)'
;MANSSKQTSLFGVNDWRTIYQTFRQADFRSYDYETLRKSFIDYLRTYYPETFNDYTESSEFIALLDVMAFMGQGLAYRNDLNARENFLDTAERRDSVVKLANLVSYNPKRNIAGQGYLKVTSVSTTQSITDLNGQNLSNLPILWNDPANPNWLEQFNTVINAALINSQRVGKPGNTSEILGITTSEYALAIPANTLPVVPFNSVVNNISMNFEVVSVTAVDSDNVYEISPAPSQRLNMLYRNDKLGFGSPNTGFFFYFKQGTLQNYDFVLQEQIANQAVNVDIEGINNTDTWLYQYNDNNQTRLEWKKVDDVYADAYLQTESSQRSIFSVSSRFNDQVTYVFGDGVFSKIPVGTFRAYVRAGNALTYTIDPSEMQGLTISIAYI
;
A
#
# COMPACT_ATOMS: atom_id res chain seq x y z
N MET A 1 56.56 3.67 -16.79
CA MET A 1 55.22 4.01 -17.33
C MET A 1 54.61 2.88 -18.11
N ALA A 2 54.47 1.65 -17.53
CA ALA A 2 53.92 0.49 -18.22
C ALA A 2 52.74 -0.18 -17.47
N ASN A 3 52.27 0.44 -16.39
CA ASN A 3 51.19 -0.13 -15.56
C ASN A 3 49.82 0.50 -15.74
N SER A 4 49.67 1.59 -16.50
CA SER A 4 48.36 2.25 -16.66
C SER A 4 47.49 1.66 -17.78
N SER A 5 48.13 1.00 -18.77
CA SER A 5 47.39 0.41 -19.90
C SER A 5 46.70 -0.94 -19.56
N LYS A 6 47.19 -1.66 -18.54
CA LYS A 6 46.54 -2.90 -18.08
C LYS A 6 45.33 -2.68 -17.18
N GLN A 7 45.30 -1.57 -16.44
CA GLN A 7 44.13 -1.26 -15.59
C GLN A 7 42.95 -0.68 -16.38
N THR A 8 43.19 -0.02 -17.51
CA THR A 8 42.12 0.50 -18.39
C THR A 8 41.46 -0.58 -19.21
N SER A 9 42.11 -1.73 -19.46
CA SER A 9 41.52 -2.84 -20.19
C SER A 9 40.63 -3.71 -19.29
N LEU A 10 40.86 -3.72 -17.97
CA LEU A 10 40.06 -4.49 -16.99
C LEU A 10 38.65 -3.92 -16.79
N PHE A 11 38.41 -2.68 -17.15
CA PHE A 11 37.14 -1.98 -17.03
C PHE A 11 36.53 -1.58 -18.39
N GLY A 12 37.01 -2.14 -19.47
CA GLY A 12 36.43 -1.94 -20.80
C GLY A 12 35.05 -2.61 -20.93
N VAL A 13 34.17 -2.00 -21.73
CA VAL A 13 32.78 -2.48 -21.93
C VAL A 13 32.72 -3.95 -22.36
N ASN A 14 33.76 -4.46 -23.04
CA ASN A 14 33.84 -5.86 -23.45
C ASN A 14 34.15 -6.80 -22.28
N ASP A 15 34.93 -6.34 -21.29
CA ASP A 15 35.28 -7.15 -20.12
C ASP A 15 34.09 -7.37 -19.20
N TRP A 16 33.25 -6.37 -19.05
CA TRP A 16 31.99 -6.48 -18.29
C TRP A 16 31.01 -7.50 -18.94
N ARG A 17 30.92 -7.52 -20.26
CA ARG A 17 30.12 -8.50 -20.97
C ARG A 17 30.65 -9.92 -20.79
N THR A 18 31.95 -10.09 -20.80
CA THR A 18 32.59 -11.39 -20.57
C THR A 18 32.40 -11.85 -19.13
N ILE A 19 32.59 -10.97 -18.15
CA ILE A 19 32.33 -11.25 -16.74
C ILE A 19 30.85 -11.60 -16.55
N TYR A 20 29.93 -10.83 -17.10
CA TYR A 20 28.49 -11.05 -17.03
C TYR A 20 28.09 -12.41 -17.68
N GLN A 21 28.65 -12.72 -18.85
CA GLN A 21 28.41 -14.02 -19.53
C GLN A 21 28.98 -15.19 -18.74
N THR A 22 30.13 -15.01 -18.10
CA THR A 22 30.75 -16.05 -17.25
C THR A 22 29.90 -16.32 -16.02
N PHE A 23 29.38 -15.28 -15.37
CA PHE A 23 28.45 -15.44 -14.24
C PHE A 23 27.10 -16.05 -14.65
N ARG A 24 26.59 -15.72 -15.83
CA ARG A 24 25.35 -16.28 -16.35
C ARG A 24 25.48 -17.75 -16.80
N GLN A 25 26.71 -18.16 -17.19
CA GLN A 25 27.04 -19.52 -17.61
C GLN A 25 27.70 -20.36 -16.52
N ALA A 26 27.92 -19.81 -15.33
CA ALA A 26 28.43 -20.55 -14.19
C ALA A 26 27.42 -21.65 -13.82
N ASP A 27 27.66 -22.84 -14.40
CA ASP A 27 26.87 -24.03 -14.09
C ASP A 27 27.42 -24.64 -12.81
N PHE A 28 26.74 -24.44 -11.70
CA PHE A 28 27.10 -24.93 -10.36
C PHE A 28 26.87 -26.44 -10.20
N ARG A 29 26.50 -27.16 -11.24
CA ARG A 29 26.42 -28.63 -11.23
C ARG A 29 27.74 -29.32 -10.90
N SER A 30 28.87 -28.60 -11.07
CA SER A 30 30.21 -29.13 -10.71
C SER A 30 30.47 -29.19 -9.19
N TYR A 31 29.58 -28.65 -8.35
CA TYR A 31 29.67 -28.67 -6.90
C TYR A 31 28.54 -29.49 -6.25
N ASP A 32 28.08 -30.55 -6.94
CA ASP A 32 27.18 -31.51 -6.36
C ASP A 32 27.89 -32.34 -5.28
N TYR A 33 27.11 -32.94 -4.40
CA TYR A 33 27.58 -33.73 -3.27
C TYR A 33 28.55 -34.81 -3.71
N GLU A 34 28.23 -35.57 -4.79
CA GLU A 34 29.04 -36.68 -5.25
C GLU A 34 30.40 -36.24 -5.84
N THR A 35 30.42 -35.16 -6.60
CA THR A 35 31.65 -34.56 -7.12
C THR A 35 32.57 -34.06 -6.03
N LEU A 36 32.03 -33.38 -5.01
CA LEU A 36 32.80 -32.93 -3.86
C LEU A 36 33.33 -34.10 -3.04
N ARG A 37 32.49 -35.07 -2.74
CA ARG A 37 32.89 -36.32 -2.05
C ARG A 37 34.04 -37.01 -2.78
N LYS A 38 33.91 -37.21 -4.08
CA LYS A 38 34.95 -37.81 -4.91
C LYS A 38 36.23 -36.99 -4.88
N SER A 39 36.15 -35.68 -5.00
CA SER A 39 37.31 -34.80 -4.96
C SER A 39 38.05 -34.87 -3.63
N PHE A 40 37.32 -34.95 -2.50
CA PHE A 40 37.93 -35.15 -1.18
C PHE A 40 38.64 -36.48 -1.06
N ILE A 41 38.02 -37.56 -1.53
CA ILE A 41 38.62 -38.90 -1.51
C ILE A 41 39.88 -38.93 -2.39
N ASP A 42 39.81 -38.37 -3.60
CA ASP A 42 40.95 -38.35 -4.54
C ASP A 42 42.10 -37.49 -3.98
N TYR A 43 41.79 -36.36 -3.33
CA TYR A 43 42.78 -35.54 -2.65
C TYR A 43 43.49 -36.32 -1.52
N LEU A 44 42.77 -37.04 -0.67
CA LEU A 44 43.34 -37.81 0.41
C LEU A 44 44.18 -38.98 -0.09
N ARG A 45 43.73 -39.66 -1.16
CA ARG A 45 44.51 -40.73 -1.81
C ARG A 45 45.83 -40.23 -2.38
N THR A 46 45.83 -38.99 -2.91
CA THR A 46 47.02 -38.42 -3.54
C THR A 46 48.05 -37.92 -2.53
N TYR A 47 47.59 -37.27 -1.46
CA TYR A 47 48.49 -36.58 -0.55
C TYR A 47 48.74 -37.33 0.79
N TYR A 48 47.85 -38.24 1.19
CA TYR A 48 47.92 -38.95 2.45
C TYR A 48 47.69 -40.47 2.33
N PRO A 49 48.34 -41.18 1.36
CA PRO A 49 48.02 -42.57 1.04
C PRO A 49 48.34 -43.53 2.19
N GLU A 50 49.29 -43.19 3.07
CA GLU A 50 49.71 -44.07 4.17
C GLU A 50 48.88 -43.89 5.44
N THR A 51 48.25 -42.73 5.57
CA THR A 51 47.52 -42.36 6.82
C THR A 51 46.01 -42.63 6.69
N PHE A 52 45.47 -42.47 5.44
CA PHE A 52 44.04 -42.60 5.18
C PHE A 52 43.81 -43.60 4.04
N ASN A 53 43.80 -44.87 4.39
CA ASN A 53 43.61 -45.99 3.44
C ASN A 53 42.28 -46.75 3.63
N ASP A 54 41.50 -46.40 4.66
CA ASP A 54 40.18 -46.99 4.91
C ASP A 54 39.09 -46.17 4.19
N TYR A 55 38.67 -46.67 3.04
CA TYR A 55 37.62 -46.09 2.19
C TYR A 55 36.33 -46.90 2.21
N THR A 56 36.13 -47.68 3.27
CA THR A 56 34.93 -48.49 3.45
C THR A 56 33.74 -47.56 3.75
N GLU A 57 32.61 -47.72 3.07
CA GLU A 57 31.42 -46.84 3.19
C GLU A 57 30.85 -46.77 4.61
N SER A 58 31.21 -47.72 5.47
CA SER A 58 30.77 -47.75 6.88
C SER A 58 31.78 -47.13 7.86
N SER A 59 32.89 -46.54 7.40
CA SER A 59 33.86 -45.93 8.26
C SER A 59 33.40 -44.58 8.82
N GLU A 60 33.68 -44.26 10.09
CA GLU A 60 33.38 -42.96 10.70
C GLU A 60 34.04 -41.80 9.93
N PHE A 61 35.20 -42.09 9.31
CA PHE A 61 35.92 -41.11 8.53
C PHE A 61 35.20 -40.76 7.20
N ILE A 62 34.61 -41.72 6.48
CA ILE A 62 33.80 -41.48 5.31
C ILE A 62 32.53 -40.70 5.68
N ALA A 63 31.90 -41.00 6.81
CA ALA A 63 30.75 -40.23 7.32
C ALA A 63 31.11 -38.76 7.58
N LEU A 64 32.33 -38.49 8.07
CA LEU A 64 32.79 -37.10 8.24
C LEU A 64 32.99 -36.40 6.91
N LEU A 65 33.58 -37.07 5.91
CA LEU A 65 33.72 -36.53 4.55
C LEU A 65 32.39 -36.28 3.89
N ASP A 66 31.42 -37.14 4.11
CA ASP A 66 30.07 -36.99 3.59
C ASP A 66 29.38 -35.72 4.18
N VAL A 67 29.54 -35.46 5.49
CA VAL A 67 29.07 -34.23 6.14
C VAL A 67 29.78 -33.00 5.55
N MET A 68 31.10 -33.07 5.36
CA MET A 68 31.89 -31.98 4.75
C MET A 68 31.46 -31.71 3.30
N ALA A 69 31.23 -32.75 2.50
CA ALA A 69 30.74 -32.62 1.13
C ALA A 69 29.32 -31.97 1.08
N PHE A 70 28.43 -32.42 1.97
CA PHE A 70 27.08 -31.81 2.12
C PHE A 70 27.14 -30.34 2.53
N MET A 71 28.00 -30.00 3.50
CA MET A 71 28.22 -28.61 3.88
C MET A 71 28.80 -27.77 2.73
N GLY A 72 29.76 -28.35 1.98
CA GLY A 72 30.34 -27.71 0.80
C GLY A 72 29.32 -27.43 -0.28
N GLN A 73 28.45 -28.39 -0.59
CA GLN A 73 27.32 -28.20 -1.50
C GLN A 73 26.39 -27.08 -1.05
N GLY A 74 26.01 -27.08 0.25
CA GLY A 74 25.16 -26.05 0.82
C GLY A 74 25.76 -24.64 0.74
N LEU A 75 27.08 -24.54 0.97
CA LEU A 75 27.80 -23.26 0.83
C LEU A 75 27.89 -22.80 -0.64
N ALA A 76 28.21 -23.72 -1.54
CA ALA A 76 28.26 -23.43 -2.99
C ALA A 76 26.90 -22.96 -3.51
N TYR A 77 25.82 -23.65 -3.14
CA TYR A 77 24.44 -23.23 -3.50
C TYR A 77 24.09 -21.85 -2.98
N ARG A 78 24.39 -21.55 -1.71
CA ARG A 78 24.15 -20.23 -1.13
C ARG A 78 24.96 -19.13 -1.83
N ASN A 79 26.22 -19.44 -2.19
CA ASN A 79 27.07 -18.50 -2.89
C ASN A 79 26.54 -18.21 -4.30
N ASP A 80 26.08 -19.23 -5.02
CA ASP A 80 25.42 -19.06 -6.33
C ASP A 80 24.15 -18.23 -6.21
N LEU A 81 23.27 -18.58 -5.27
CA LEU A 81 22.05 -17.83 -5.04
C LEU A 81 22.36 -16.35 -4.75
N ASN A 82 23.33 -16.07 -3.87
CA ASN A 82 23.73 -14.70 -3.59
C ASN A 82 24.31 -13.97 -4.81
N ALA A 83 25.11 -14.68 -5.62
CA ALA A 83 25.65 -14.09 -6.85
C ALA A 83 24.55 -13.74 -7.87
N ARG A 84 23.58 -14.64 -8.05
CA ARG A 84 22.42 -14.42 -8.94
C ARG A 84 21.53 -13.28 -8.48
N GLU A 85 21.34 -13.13 -7.16
CA GLU A 85 20.51 -12.07 -6.56
C GLU A 85 21.11 -10.66 -6.71
N ASN A 86 22.37 -10.53 -7.15
CA ASN A 86 22.99 -9.22 -7.39
C ASN A 86 22.71 -8.66 -8.80
N PHE A 87 22.05 -9.40 -9.68
CA PHE A 87 21.76 -8.96 -11.04
C PHE A 87 20.25 -8.98 -11.31
N LEU A 88 19.73 -7.91 -11.90
CA LEU A 88 18.29 -7.74 -12.15
C LEU A 88 17.71 -8.87 -13.03
N ASP A 89 18.49 -9.37 -14.00
CA ASP A 89 18.06 -10.44 -14.93
C ASP A 89 18.00 -11.82 -14.28
N THR A 90 18.68 -12.02 -13.15
CA THR A 90 18.79 -13.34 -12.50
C THR A 90 18.26 -13.35 -11.07
N ALA A 91 17.92 -12.18 -10.50
CA ALA A 91 17.34 -12.08 -9.19
C ALA A 91 15.91 -12.66 -9.20
N GLU A 92 15.66 -13.61 -8.31
CA GLU A 92 14.37 -14.25 -8.12
C GLU A 92 13.64 -13.75 -6.89
N ARG A 93 14.40 -13.29 -5.88
CA ARG A 93 13.83 -12.77 -4.63
C ARG A 93 13.32 -11.36 -4.82
N ARG A 94 12.04 -11.14 -4.49
CA ARG A 94 11.39 -9.81 -4.58
C ARG A 94 12.19 -8.72 -3.86
N ASP A 95 12.79 -9.03 -2.71
CA ASP A 95 13.63 -8.09 -1.95
C ASP A 95 14.85 -7.62 -2.74
N SER A 96 15.56 -8.55 -3.40
CA SER A 96 16.71 -8.24 -4.25
C SER A 96 16.30 -7.39 -5.45
N VAL A 97 15.20 -7.76 -6.12
CA VAL A 97 14.66 -7.00 -7.26
C VAL A 97 14.29 -5.58 -6.86
N VAL A 98 13.62 -5.39 -5.72
CA VAL A 98 13.25 -4.06 -5.22
C VAL A 98 14.49 -3.22 -4.90
N LYS A 99 15.51 -3.80 -4.25
CA LYS A 99 16.77 -3.09 -3.94
C LYS A 99 17.52 -2.69 -5.21
N LEU A 100 17.61 -3.61 -6.19
CA LEU A 100 18.27 -3.34 -7.48
C LEU A 100 17.51 -2.26 -8.28
N ALA A 101 16.19 -2.30 -8.28
CA ALA A 101 15.36 -1.27 -8.90
C ALA A 101 15.60 0.11 -8.28
N ASN A 102 15.66 0.19 -6.95
CA ASN A 102 15.95 1.43 -6.23
C ASN A 102 17.35 1.97 -6.53
N LEU A 103 18.36 1.10 -6.78
CA LEU A 103 19.71 1.51 -7.18
C LEU A 103 19.73 2.25 -8.53
N VAL A 104 18.83 1.90 -9.44
CA VAL A 104 18.67 2.60 -10.72
C VAL A 104 17.63 3.73 -10.68
N SER A 105 17.27 4.17 -9.48
CA SER A 105 16.26 5.21 -9.22
C SER A 105 14.85 4.86 -9.73
N TYR A 106 14.55 3.58 -9.89
CA TYR A 106 13.22 3.09 -10.19
C TYR A 106 12.51 2.67 -8.91
N ASN A 107 11.42 3.35 -8.56
CA ASN A 107 10.61 2.99 -7.40
C ASN A 107 9.50 2.01 -7.82
N PRO A 108 9.59 0.72 -7.46
CA PRO A 108 8.59 -0.27 -7.84
C PRO A 108 7.22 0.08 -7.28
N LYS A 109 6.20 -0.02 -8.12
CA LYS A 109 4.81 0.19 -7.69
C LYS A 109 4.36 -0.98 -6.79
N ARG A 110 3.73 -0.64 -5.69
CA ARG A 110 3.07 -1.58 -4.79
C ARG A 110 1.65 -1.88 -5.29
N ASN A 111 0.98 -2.79 -4.62
CA ASN A 111 -0.41 -3.12 -4.92
C ASN A 111 -1.31 -1.89 -4.78
N ILE A 112 -2.35 -1.82 -5.62
CA ILE A 112 -3.40 -0.82 -5.53
C ILE A 112 -4.58 -1.47 -4.81
N ALA A 113 -5.17 -0.75 -3.86
CA ALA A 113 -6.35 -1.22 -3.14
C ALA A 113 -7.51 -1.48 -4.12
N GLY A 114 -8.21 -2.59 -3.96
CA GLY A 114 -9.53 -2.77 -4.56
C GLY A 114 -10.46 -1.67 -4.08
N GLN A 115 -11.22 -1.04 -4.99
CA GLN A 115 -12.03 0.13 -4.67
C GLN A 115 -13.30 0.17 -5.52
N GLY A 116 -14.33 0.83 -5.00
CA GLY A 116 -15.58 0.95 -5.74
C GLY A 116 -16.67 1.71 -4.98
N TYR A 117 -17.90 1.65 -5.52
CA TYR A 117 -19.06 2.30 -4.96
C TYR A 117 -20.00 1.26 -4.32
N LEU A 118 -20.44 1.54 -3.10
CA LEU A 118 -21.50 0.81 -2.40
C LEU A 118 -22.77 1.64 -2.46
N LYS A 119 -23.80 1.13 -3.13
CA LYS A 119 -25.12 1.78 -3.16
C LYS A 119 -25.85 1.51 -1.85
N VAL A 120 -26.38 2.55 -1.24
CA VAL A 120 -27.24 2.45 -0.05
C VAL A 120 -28.63 2.01 -0.50
N THR A 121 -28.99 0.76 -0.17
CA THR A 121 -30.27 0.18 -0.53
C THR A 121 -31.31 0.27 0.59
N SER A 122 -30.86 0.45 1.83
CA SER A 122 -31.73 0.63 3.00
C SER A 122 -31.03 1.51 4.02
N VAL A 123 -31.81 2.29 4.76
CA VAL A 123 -31.33 3.08 5.91
C VAL A 123 -32.20 2.77 7.11
N SER A 124 -31.63 2.74 8.29
CA SER A 124 -32.32 2.71 9.57
C SER A 124 -31.60 3.59 10.57
N THR A 125 -32.29 4.15 11.53
CA THR A 125 -31.70 4.95 12.60
C THR A 125 -32.21 4.48 13.96
N THR A 126 -31.36 4.57 14.97
CA THR A 126 -31.76 4.32 16.37
C THR A 126 -32.33 5.57 17.04
N GLN A 127 -32.17 6.73 16.41
CA GLN A 127 -32.71 7.98 16.94
C GLN A 127 -34.23 8.09 16.72
N SER A 128 -34.91 8.73 17.66
CA SER A 128 -36.35 8.99 17.56
C SER A 128 -36.58 10.18 16.63
N ILE A 129 -36.78 9.89 15.35
CA ILE A 129 -37.06 10.87 14.28
C ILE A 129 -38.46 10.57 13.74
N THR A 130 -39.24 11.62 13.48
CA THR A 130 -40.58 11.50 12.88
C THR A 130 -40.58 12.04 11.45
N ASP A 131 -41.31 11.38 10.57
CA ASP A 131 -41.59 11.87 9.23
C ASP A 131 -42.62 13.01 9.24
N LEU A 132 -42.93 13.57 8.07
CA LEU A 132 -43.95 14.63 7.92
C LEU A 132 -45.36 14.19 8.30
N ASN A 133 -45.64 12.89 8.32
CA ASN A 133 -46.94 12.31 8.69
C ASN A 133 -47.00 11.95 10.21
N GLY A 134 -45.93 12.24 10.97
CA GLY A 134 -45.86 11.95 12.40
C GLY A 134 -45.46 10.50 12.72
N GLN A 135 -45.09 9.68 11.73
CA GLN A 135 -44.59 8.33 11.96
C GLN A 135 -43.18 8.34 12.54
N ASN A 136 -42.97 7.60 13.65
CA ASN A 136 -41.61 7.43 14.20
C ASN A 136 -40.84 6.44 13.33
N LEU A 137 -39.64 6.89 12.87
CA LEU A 137 -38.73 6.13 11.99
C LEU A 137 -37.64 5.35 12.76
N SER A 138 -37.66 5.42 14.10
CA SER A 138 -36.66 4.73 14.92
C SER A 138 -36.74 3.20 14.72
N ASN A 139 -35.60 2.59 14.42
CA ASN A 139 -35.44 1.15 14.16
C ASN A 139 -36.29 0.60 12.98
N LEU A 140 -36.84 1.51 12.14
CA LEU A 140 -37.56 1.14 10.95
C LEU A 140 -36.60 1.09 9.75
N PRO A 141 -36.44 -0.06 9.07
CA PRO A 141 -35.68 -0.14 7.83
C PRO A 141 -36.47 0.51 6.68
N ILE A 142 -35.92 1.56 6.09
CA ILE A 142 -36.52 2.26 4.96
C ILE A 142 -35.75 1.85 3.71
N LEU A 143 -36.44 1.20 2.79
CA LEU A 143 -35.85 0.72 1.54
C LEU A 143 -35.83 1.82 0.47
N TRP A 144 -34.75 1.85 -0.30
CA TRP A 144 -34.67 2.71 -1.48
C TRP A 144 -35.60 2.23 -2.57
N ASN A 145 -36.41 3.12 -3.13
CA ASN A 145 -37.37 2.85 -4.20
C ASN A 145 -38.35 1.72 -3.86
N ASP A 146 -38.87 1.71 -2.63
CA ASP A 146 -39.81 0.70 -2.15
C ASP A 146 -41.22 0.92 -2.78
N PRO A 147 -41.71 0.03 -3.64
CA PRO A 147 -43.02 0.18 -4.23
C PRO A 147 -44.18 0.02 -3.23
N ALA A 148 -43.95 -0.62 -2.09
CA ALA A 148 -44.93 -0.80 -1.03
C ALA A 148 -45.08 0.40 -0.11
N ASN A 149 -44.10 1.31 -0.10
CA ASN A 149 -44.11 2.52 0.73
C ASN A 149 -44.11 3.78 -0.13
N PRO A 150 -45.24 4.44 -0.37
CA PRO A 150 -45.32 5.63 -1.22
C PRO A 150 -44.50 6.84 -0.64
N ASN A 151 -44.22 6.82 0.65
CA ASN A 151 -43.48 7.89 1.36
C ASN A 151 -41.98 7.57 1.54
N TRP A 152 -41.48 6.48 0.92
CA TRP A 152 -40.11 6.02 1.11
C TRP A 152 -39.06 7.12 0.87
N LEU A 153 -39.24 7.96 -0.14
CA LEU A 153 -38.26 9.01 -0.49
C LEU A 153 -38.16 10.09 0.58
N GLU A 154 -39.31 10.53 1.11
CA GLU A 154 -39.37 11.52 2.17
C GLU A 154 -38.76 10.96 3.45
N GLN A 155 -39.14 9.74 3.86
CA GLN A 155 -38.63 9.08 5.05
C GLN A 155 -37.11 8.80 4.94
N PHE A 156 -36.66 8.32 3.78
CA PHE A 156 -35.24 8.09 3.51
C PHE A 156 -34.43 9.39 3.63
N ASN A 157 -34.91 10.47 3.00
CA ASN A 157 -34.27 11.78 3.08
C ASN A 157 -34.30 12.37 4.48
N THR A 158 -35.35 12.11 5.27
CA THR A 158 -35.47 12.55 6.67
C THR A 158 -34.38 11.89 7.53
N VAL A 159 -34.16 10.58 7.40
CA VAL A 159 -33.09 9.87 8.11
C VAL A 159 -31.70 10.36 7.67
N ILE A 160 -31.47 10.52 6.38
CA ILE A 160 -30.18 11.04 5.88
C ILE A 160 -29.93 12.46 6.39
N ASN A 161 -30.95 13.35 6.30
CA ASN A 161 -30.82 14.75 6.75
C ASN A 161 -30.46 14.87 8.24
N ALA A 162 -30.93 13.95 9.07
CA ALA A 162 -30.59 13.94 10.50
C ALA A 162 -29.10 13.65 10.74
N ALA A 163 -28.46 12.91 9.86
CA ALA A 163 -27.05 12.55 9.96
C ALA A 163 -26.11 13.57 9.26
N LEU A 164 -26.64 14.47 8.41
CA LEU A 164 -25.81 15.44 7.70
C LEU A 164 -25.35 16.58 8.63
N ILE A 165 -24.21 17.19 8.29
CA ILE A 165 -23.77 18.43 8.95
C ILE A 165 -24.81 19.54 8.80
N ASN A 166 -24.95 20.41 9.80
CA ASN A 166 -26.00 21.42 9.88
C ASN A 166 -26.14 22.35 8.68
N SER A 167 -25.09 22.49 7.84
CA SER A 167 -25.09 23.32 6.63
C SER A 167 -25.67 22.62 5.40
N GLN A 168 -25.96 21.33 5.48
CA GLN A 168 -26.38 20.50 4.35
C GLN A 168 -27.72 19.80 4.62
N ARG A 169 -28.44 19.53 3.54
CA ARG A 169 -29.61 18.64 3.50
C ARG A 169 -29.76 18.07 2.09
N VAL A 170 -30.49 17.01 1.94
CA VAL A 170 -30.81 16.45 0.64
C VAL A 170 -31.47 17.52 -0.24
N GLY A 171 -30.94 17.72 -1.46
CA GLY A 171 -31.27 18.84 -2.36
C GLY A 171 -30.42 20.11 -2.17
N LYS A 172 -29.60 20.18 -1.10
CA LYS A 172 -28.62 21.26 -0.90
C LYS A 172 -27.26 20.66 -0.53
N PRO A 173 -26.53 20.10 -1.51
CA PRO A 173 -25.23 19.47 -1.30
C PRO A 173 -24.12 20.47 -0.96
N GLY A 174 -22.98 19.96 -0.52
CA GLY A 174 -21.76 20.74 -0.34
C GLY A 174 -21.10 21.09 -1.67
N ASN A 175 -21.05 20.14 -2.59
CA ASN A 175 -20.49 20.29 -3.92
C ASN A 175 -21.29 19.43 -4.92
N THR A 176 -21.24 19.77 -6.20
CA THR A 176 -21.84 18.99 -7.29
C THR A 176 -20.93 19.02 -8.50
N SER A 177 -20.68 17.85 -9.06
CA SER A 177 -19.85 17.64 -10.25
C SER A 177 -20.55 16.68 -11.21
N GLU A 178 -20.16 16.67 -12.46
CA GLU A 178 -20.60 15.67 -13.43
C GLU A 178 -19.44 14.71 -13.70
N ILE A 179 -19.59 13.42 -13.31
CA ILE A 179 -18.59 12.39 -13.44
C ILE A 179 -19.10 11.35 -14.42
N LEU A 180 -18.42 11.19 -15.56
CA LEU A 180 -18.81 10.26 -16.63
C LEU A 180 -20.29 10.41 -17.05
N GLY A 181 -20.77 11.65 -17.18
CA GLY A 181 -22.16 11.94 -17.54
C GLY A 181 -23.20 11.75 -16.43
N ILE A 182 -22.77 11.39 -15.21
CA ILE A 182 -23.63 11.21 -14.04
C ILE A 182 -23.45 12.39 -13.09
N THR A 183 -24.54 13.09 -12.80
CA THR A 183 -24.53 14.16 -11.80
C THR A 183 -24.23 13.58 -10.42
N THR A 184 -23.12 14.02 -9.81
CA THR A 184 -22.64 13.53 -8.52
C THR A 184 -22.60 14.71 -7.54
N SER A 185 -23.34 14.59 -6.43
CA SER A 185 -23.41 15.59 -5.36
C SER A 185 -22.83 15.04 -4.08
N GLU A 186 -22.06 15.88 -3.37
CA GLU A 186 -21.39 15.51 -2.12
C GLU A 186 -22.19 15.94 -0.91
N TYR A 187 -22.37 15.01 0.02
CA TYR A 187 -22.98 15.24 1.31
C TYR A 187 -22.01 14.77 2.41
N ALA A 188 -21.91 15.52 3.49
CA ALA A 188 -21.06 15.17 4.62
C ALA A 188 -21.90 14.74 5.82
N LEU A 189 -21.71 13.52 6.29
CA LEU A 189 -22.23 13.04 7.55
C LEU A 189 -21.43 13.65 8.72
N ALA A 190 -22.10 14.07 9.78
CA ALA A 190 -21.47 14.58 10.99
C ALA A 190 -21.03 13.41 11.87
N ILE A 191 -19.73 13.11 11.92
CA ILE A 191 -19.18 12.05 12.77
C ILE A 191 -18.56 12.62 14.04
N PRO A 192 -18.41 11.81 15.12
CA PRO A 192 -17.85 12.28 16.39
C PRO A 192 -16.43 12.88 16.25
N ALA A 193 -16.11 13.84 17.10
CA ALA A 193 -14.80 14.46 17.16
C ALA A 193 -13.71 13.40 17.42
N ASN A 194 -12.53 13.62 16.86
CA ASN A 194 -11.36 12.74 16.98
C ASN A 194 -11.53 11.32 16.39
N THR A 195 -12.60 11.06 15.63
CA THR A 195 -12.72 9.82 14.86
C THR A 195 -12.14 9.99 13.47
N LEU A 196 -11.56 8.91 12.95
CA LEU A 196 -11.11 8.88 11.55
C LEU A 196 -12.35 8.83 10.63
N PRO A 197 -12.33 9.52 9.48
CA PRO A 197 -13.44 9.51 8.53
C PRO A 197 -13.44 8.22 7.68
N VAL A 198 -13.34 7.08 8.35
CA VAL A 198 -13.38 5.74 7.77
C VAL A 198 -14.28 4.84 8.60
N VAL A 199 -15.00 3.93 7.94
CA VAL A 199 -15.86 2.95 8.62
C VAL A 199 -15.47 1.56 8.15
N PRO A 200 -14.90 0.72 9.04
CA PRO A 200 -14.48 -0.62 8.68
C PRO A 200 -15.68 -1.55 8.47
N PHE A 201 -15.55 -2.45 7.51
CA PHE A 201 -16.46 -3.58 7.31
C PHE A 201 -15.70 -4.77 6.71
N ASN A 202 -16.28 -5.96 6.77
CA ASN A 202 -15.69 -7.18 6.23
C ASN A 202 -16.60 -7.74 5.15
N SER A 203 -15.99 -8.31 4.13
CA SER A 203 -16.68 -9.11 3.11
C SER A 203 -15.87 -10.34 2.76
N VAL A 204 -16.54 -11.34 2.20
CA VAL A 204 -15.90 -12.56 1.71
C VAL A 204 -15.72 -12.46 0.21
N VAL A 205 -14.48 -12.37 -0.23
CA VAL A 205 -14.10 -12.29 -1.65
C VAL A 205 -13.31 -13.57 -1.97
N ASN A 206 -13.72 -14.31 -3.00
CA ASN A 206 -13.08 -15.58 -3.37
C ASN A 206 -12.91 -16.56 -2.18
N ASN A 207 -13.92 -16.67 -1.32
CA ASN A 207 -13.91 -17.47 -0.09
C ASN A 207 -12.88 -17.04 0.98
N ILE A 208 -12.32 -15.84 0.88
CA ILE A 208 -11.40 -15.28 1.86
C ILE A 208 -12.08 -14.06 2.50
N SER A 209 -12.12 -14.03 3.84
CA SER A 209 -12.58 -12.85 4.56
C SER A 209 -11.56 -11.72 4.44
N MET A 210 -11.99 -10.58 3.96
CA MET A 210 -11.16 -9.40 3.74
C MET A 210 -11.72 -8.19 4.44
N ASN A 211 -10.81 -7.32 4.86
CA ASN A 211 -11.13 -6.05 5.47
C ASN A 211 -11.27 -4.98 4.39
N PHE A 212 -12.32 -4.20 4.52
CA PHE A 212 -12.61 -3.03 3.71
C PHE A 212 -12.96 -1.85 4.60
N GLU A 213 -12.84 -0.66 4.05
CA GLU A 213 -13.24 0.56 4.72
C GLU A 213 -14.08 1.42 3.77
N VAL A 214 -15.19 1.94 4.27
CA VAL A 214 -15.83 3.10 3.69
C VAL A 214 -14.92 4.30 3.94
N VAL A 215 -14.64 5.06 2.91
CA VAL A 215 -13.72 6.20 2.96
C VAL A 215 -14.41 7.49 2.52
N SER A 216 -13.92 8.60 3.06
CA SER A 216 -14.40 9.93 2.70
C SER A 216 -13.78 10.35 1.37
N VAL A 217 -14.61 10.74 0.41
CA VAL A 217 -14.15 11.11 -0.94
C VAL A 217 -14.69 12.48 -1.36
N THR A 218 -14.03 13.09 -2.32
CA THR A 218 -14.48 14.27 -3.02
C THR A 218 -14.49 14.02 -4.53
N ALA A 219 -15.47 14.62 -5.21
CA ALA A 219 -15.65 14.58 -6.64
C ALA A 219 -15.27 15.95 -7.22
N VAL A 220 -13.97 16.23 -7.33
CA VAL A 220 -13.45 17.54 -7.77
C VAL A 220 -13.36 17.61 -9.29
N ASP A 221 -13.01 16.48 -9.94
CA ASP A 221 -12.82 16.39 -11.39
C ASP A 221 -13.94 15.61 -12.07
N SER A 222 -14.12 15.86 -13.38
CA SER A 222 -15.15 15.24 -14.19
C SER A 222 -15.03 13.71 -14.33
N ASP A 223 -13.85 13.15 -14.12
CA ASP A 223 -13.58 11.74 -14.41
C ASP A 223 -13.22 10.91 -13.17
N ASN A 224 -12.82 11.55 -12.06
CA ASN A 224 -12.28 10.85 -10.91
C ASN A 224 -12.86 11.30 -9.58
N VAL A 225 -12.91 10.34 -8.66
CA VAL A 225 -13.21 10.56 -7.25
C VAL A 225 -11.93 10.34 -6.46
N TYR A 226 -11.59 11.29 -5.59
CA TYR A 226 -10.37 11.24 -4.78
C TYR A 226 -10.71 11.04 -3.31
N GLU A 227 -9.97 10.17 -2.65
CA GLU A 227 -10.05 10.04 -1.20
C GLU A 227 -9.51 11.31 -0.53
N ILE A 228 -10.31 11.85 0.37
CA ILE A 228 -9.86 12.95 1.23
C ILE A 228 -8.93 12.37 2.28
N SER A 229 -7.94 13.14 2.69
CA SER A 229 -7.05 12.77 3.77
C SER A 229 -7.79 12.19 4.97
N PRO A 230 -7.35 11.02 5.49
CA PRO A 230 -8.04 10.29 6.54
C PRO A 230 -7.84 10.86 7.95
N ALA A 231 -7.22 12.02 8.09
CA ALA A 231 -7.06 12.63 9.40
C ALA A 231 -8.41 13.03 10.01
N PRO A 232 -8.58 13.02 11.35
CA PRO A 232 -9.86 13.34 12.01
C PRO A 232 -10.42 14.67 11.54
N SER A 233 -11.64 14.68 10.97
CA SER A 233 -12.24 15.85 10.33
C SER A 233 -13.69 16.11 10.75
N GLN A 234 -14.29 15.26 11.58
CA GLN A 234 -15.71 15.29 11.95
C GLN A 234 -16.67 15.15 10.76
N ARG A 235 -16.16 14.71 9.60
CA ARG A 235 -16.94 14.59 8.36
C ARG A 235 -16.62 13.28 7.67
N LEU A 236 -17.67 12.54 7.30
CA LEU A 236 -17.58 11.39 6.40
C LEU A 236 -18.40 11.72 5.16
N ASN A 237 -17.77 11.87 4.02
CA ASN A 237 -18.46 12.21 2.79
C ASN A 237 -19.17 11.00 2.17
N MET A 238 -20.40 11.25 1.73
CA MET A 238 -21.26 10.36 0.98
C MET A 238 -21.62 11.03 -0.35
N LEU A 239 -21.78 10.26 -1.40
CA LEU A 239 -22.13 10.77 -2.72
C LEU A 239 -23.60 10.45 -3.03
N TYR A 240 -24.30 11.41 -3.61
CA TYR A 240 -25.56 11.17 -4.31
C TYR A 240 -25.32 11.24 -5.81
N ARG A 241 -25.60 10.17 -6.51
CA ARG A 241 -25.43 10.06 -7.96
C ARG A 241 -26.80 10.03 -8.64
N ASN A 242 -26.91 10.66 -9.79
CA ASN A 242 -28.15 10.68 -10.58
C ASN A 242 -27.80 10.63 -12.07
N ASP A 243 -28.14 9.53 -12.71
CA ASP A 243 -27.97 9.31 -14.14
C ASP A 243 -29.17 9.76 -15.00
N LYS A 244 -30.16 10.38 -14.37
CA LYS A 244 -31.40 10.88 -15.00
C LYS A 244 -32.33 9.75 -15.54
N LEU A 245 -32.04 8.49 -15.24
CA LEU A 245 -32.88 7.34 -15.63
C LEU A 245 -33.95 6.96 -14.59
N GLY A 246 -34.01 7.70 -13.48
CA GLY A 246 -34.98 7.49 -12.40
C GLY A 246 -34.42 6.72 -11.21
N PHE A 247 -35.23 6.58 -10.15
CA PHE A 247 -34.80 5.98 -8.87
C PHE A 247 -34.53 4.48 -8.94
N GLY A 248 -35.09 3.78 -9.92
CA GLY A 248 -34.84 2.36 -10.15
C GLY A 248 -33.46 2.06 -10.79
N SER A 249 -32.77 3.08 -11.29
CA SER A 249 -31.45 2.88 -11.88
C SER A 249 -30.41 2.42 -10.83
N PRO A 250 -29.51 1.50 -11.19
CA PRO A 250 -28.39 1.11 -10.33
C PRO A 250 -27.43 2.27 -10.03
N ASN A 251 -27.38 3.28 -10.91
CA ASN A 251 -26.49 4.43 -10.80
C ASN A 251 -27.16 5.66 -10.12
N THR A 252 -28.41 5.58 -9.73
CA THR A 252 -29.12 6.67 -9.02
C THR A 252 -29.32 6.28 -7.55
N GLY A 253 -28.95 7.19 -6.65
CA GLY A 253 -29.11 7.03 -5.20
C GLY A 253 -27.91 7.53 -4.40
N PHE A 254 -27.88 7.15 -3.14
CA PHE A 254 -26.75 7.43 -2.24
C PHE A 254 -25.71 6.34 -2.33
N PHE A 255 -24.45 6.73 -2.33
CA PHE A 255 -23.30 5.84 -2.44
C PHE A 255 -22.22 6.21 -1.43
N PHE A 256 -21.61 5.18 -0.87
CA PHE A 256 -20.33 5.29 -0.20
C PHE A 256 -19.23 4.77 -1.13
N TYR A 257 -18.06 5.37 -1.02
CA TYR A 257 -16.87 4.84 -1.68
C TYR A 257 -16.12 3.94 -0.70
N PHE A 258 -15.65 2.79 -1.18
CA PHE A 258 -14.90 1.87 -0.35
C PHE A 258 -13.54 1.57 -0.93
N LYS A 259 -12.62 1.21 -0.05
CA LYS A 259 -11.31 0.67 -0.40
C LYS A 259 -10.98 -0.56 0.42
N GLN A 260 -10.21 -1.46 -0.18
CA GLN A 260 -9.68 -2.65 0.50
C GLN A 260 -8.53 -2.27 1.41
N GLY A 261 -8.47 -2.91 2.58
CA GLY A 261 -7.43 -2.75 3.58
C GLY A 261 -7.92 -2.06 4.83
N THR A 262 -6.99 -1.83 5.74
CA THR A 262 -7.26 -1.17 7.03
C THR A 262 -6.32 0.00 7.20
N LEU A 263 -6.85 1.15 7.56
CA LEU A 263 -6.09 2.35 7.85
C LEU A 263 -5.34 2.18 9.19
N GLN A 264 -4.03 2.36 9.14
CA GLN A 264 -3.16 2.31 10.31
C GLN A 264 -2.41 3.63 10.45
N ASN A 265 -2.00 3.95 11.66
CA ASN A 265 -1.16 5.10 11.94
C ASN A 265 0.21 4.67 12.45
N TYR A 266 1.22 5.46 12.10
CA TYR A 266 2.60 5.29 12.53
C TYR A 266 3.13 6.64 13.00
N ASP A 267 3.47 6.74 14.29
CA ASP A 267 3.95 7.98 14.90
C ASP A 267 5.48 7.92 15.04
N PHE A 268 6.14 9.03 14.71
CA PHE A 268 7.58 9.17 14.88
C PHE A 268 7.97 10.62 15.19
N VAL A 269 9.14 10.79 15.79
CA VAL A 269 9.66 12.12 16.18
C VAL A 269 11.02 12.32 15.56
N LEU A 270 11.21 13.45 14.89
CA LEU A 270 12.49 13.88 14.34
C LEU A 270 13.00 15.07 15.17
N GLN A 271 14.02 14.81 15.98
CA GLN A 271 14.55 15.79 16.93
C GLN A 271 15.54 16.75 16.29
N GLU A 272 16.29 16.30 15.28
CA GLU A 272 17.35 17.04 14.63
C GLU A 272 17.02 17.36 13.17
N GLN A 273 17.49 18.50 12.70
CA GLN A 273 17.37 18.88 11.28
C GLN A 273 18.48 18.20 10.48
N ILE A 274 18.17 17.05 9.91
CA ILE A 274 19.09 16.26 9.08
C ILE A 274 18.59 16.31 7.63
N ALA A 275 19.46 16.79 6.73
CA ALA A 275 19.17 16.80 5.30
C ALA A 275 19.04 15.36 4.75
N ASN A 276 18.14 15.16 3.81
CA ASN A 276 17.90 13.85 3.15
C ASN A 276 17.53 12.73 4.14
N GLN A 277 16.86 13.07 5.23
CA GLN A 277 16.47 12.10 6.23
C GLN A 277 15.48 11.10 5.64
N ALA A 278 15.65 9.83 6.01
CA ALA A 278 14.77 8.74 5.63
C ALA A 278 14.18 8.09 6.89
N VAL A 279 12.87 7.81 6.85
CA VAL A 279 12.15 7.16 7.96
C VAL A 279 11.48 5.90 7.44
N ASN A 280 11.82 4.77 8.04
CA ASN A 280 11.24 3.48 7.71
C ASN A 280 9.90 3.31 8.44
N VAL A 281 8.87 2.94 7.68
CA VAL A 281 7.57 2.53 8.20
C VAL A 281 7.45 1.02 8.03
N ASP A 282 7.54 0.30 9.15
CA ASP A 282 7.63 -1.17 9.16
C ASP A 282 6.24 -1.85 9.20
N ILE A 283 5.24 -1.21 8.62
CA ILE A 283 3.92 -1.78 8.36
C ILE A 283 3.96 -2.49 7.01
N GLU A 284 3.54 -3.75 6.96
CA GLU A 284 3.54 -4.56 5.75
C GLU A 284 2.26 -4.37 4.93
N GLY A 285 2.34 -4.61 3.62
CA GLY A 285 1.19 -4.58 2.71
C GLY A 285 0.62 -3.18 2.47
N ILE A 286 1.42 -2.11 2.58
CA ILE A 286 0.97 -0.74 2.34
C ILE A 286 0.66 -0.55 0.85
N ASN A 287 -0.54 -0.06 0.56
CA ASN A 287 -0.99 0.25 -0.79
C ASN A 287 -0.16 1.38 -1.43
N ASN A 288 -0.12 1.38 -2.75
CA ASN A 288 0.73 2.32 -3.49
C ASN A 288 0.30 3.78 -3.33
N THR A 289 -1.01 4.06 -3.24
CA THR A 289 -1.57 5.42 -3.20
C THR A 289 -1.87 5.92 -1.80
N ASP A 290 -2.14 5.02 -0.86
CA ASP A 290 -2.78 5.32 0.40
C ASP A 290 -1.76 5.58 1.51
N THR A 291 -1.13 6.75 1.42
CA THR A 291 -0.07 7.18 2.33
C THR A 291 -0.17 8.69 2.54
N TRP A 292 -0.40 9.13 3.76
CA TRP A 292 -0.53 10.53 4.16
C TRP A 292 0.38 10.82 5.36
N LEU A 293 0.93 12.01 5.43
CA LEU A 293 1.86 12.42 6.48
C LEU A 293 1.46 13.77 7.05
N TYR A 294 1.37 13.84 8.38
CA TYR A 294 1.07 15.06 9.13
C TYR A 294 2.14 15.36 10.14
N GLN A 295 2.53 16.62 10.19
CA GLN A 295 3.33 17.17 11.27
C GLN A 295 2.41 17.85 12.30
N TYR A 296 2.59 17.54 13.57
CA TYR A 296 1.85 18.11 14.67
C TYR A 296 2.69 19.15 15.41
N ASN A 297 2.02 20.16 15.98
CA ASN A 297 2.68 21.04 16.94
C ASN A 297 2.78 20.36 18.31
N ASP A 298 3.51 20.98 19.25
CA ASP A 298 3.77 20.42 20.59
C ASP A 298 2.50 20.11 21.40
N ASN A 299 1.38 20.75 21.08
CA ASN A 299 0.09 20.55 21.73
C ASN A 299 -0.85 19.58 20.98
N ASN A 300 -0.41 18.96 19.89
CA ASN A 300 -1.22 18.10 19.01
C ASN A 300 -2.52 18.75 18.47
N GLN A 301 -2.64 20.07 18.50
CA GLN A 301 -3.86 20.79 18.13
C GLN A 301 -3.89 21.21 16.66
N THR A 302 -2.75 21.64 16.13
CA THR A 302 -2.63 22.00 14.72
C THR A 302 -1.77 20.98 14.00
N ARG A 303 -2.21 20.63 12.82
CA ARG A 303 -1.50 19.71 11.95
C ARG A 303 -1.20 20.37 10.61
N LEU A 304 0.01 20.13 10.12
CA LEU A 304 0.43 20.48 8.77
C LEU A 304 0.51 19.22 7.94
N GLU A 305 -0.24 19.16 6.87
CA GLU A 305 -0.14 18.06 5.92
C GLU A 305 1.11 18.24 5.04
N TRP A 306 1.91 17.20 4.96
CA TRP A 306 3.03 17.10 4.03
C TRP A 306 2.54 16.45 2.75
N LYS A 307 2.85 17.07 1.62
CA LYS A 307 2.40 16.60 0.31
C LYS A 307 3.31 15.47 -0.19
N LYS A 308 2.72 14.35 -0.56
CA LYS A 308 3.40 13.26 -1.23
C LYS A 308 3.71 13.67 -2.67
N VAL A 309 4.96 13.43 -3.10
CA VAL A 309 5.45 13.64 -4.46
C VAL A 309 6.17 12.39 -4.94
N ASP A 310 6.35 12.24 -6.25
CA ASP A 310 7.05 11.08 -6.80
C ASP A 310 8.55 11.16 -6.50
N ASP A 311 9.15 12.35 -6.66
CA ASP A 311 10.54 12.61 -6.33
C ASP A 311 10.67 14.02 -5.72
N VAL A 312 11.28 14.09 -4.53
CA VAL A 312 11.49 15.35 -3.81
C VAL A 312 12.34 16.35 -4.61
N TYR A 313 13.27 15.87 -5.41
CA TYR A 313 14.16 16.71 -6.20
C TYR A 313 13.56 17.14 -7.55
N ALA A 314 12.82 16.27 -8.21
CA ALA A 314 12.20 16.56 -9.50
C ALA A 314 11.05 17.59 -9.38
N ASP A 315 10.17 17.43 -8.39
CA ASP A 315 9.05 18.35 -8.17
C ASP A 315 9.47 19.74 -7.68
N ALA A 316 10.65 19.86 -7.06
CA ALA A 316 11.18 21.12 -6.57
C ALA A 316 11.52 22.09 -7.70
N TYR A 317 11.86 21.61 -8.88
CA TYR A 317 12.29 22.43 -10.01
C TYR A 317 11.17 23.33 -10.58
N LEU A 318 9.93 23.04 -10.29
CA LEU A 318 8.78 23.73 -10.89
C LEU A 318 8.18 24.87 -10.05
N GLN A 319 8.74 25.18 -8.85
CA GLN A 319 8.13 26.17 -7.94
C GLN A 319 9.17 27.09 -7.27
N THR A 320 8.80 28.36 -7.11
CA THR A 320 9.65 29.49 -6.70
C THR A 320 10.08 29.53 -5.23
N GLU A 321 9.46 28.76 -4.33
CA GLU A 321 9.81 28.74 -2.89
C GLU A 321 10.03 27.30 -2.39
N SER A 322 11.11 26.69 -2.85
CA SER A 322 11.38 25.26 -2.63
C SER A 322 11.71 24.90 -1.18
N SER A 323 12.49 25.73 -0.47
CA SER A 323 12.96 25.44 0.90
C SER A 323 11.86 25.42 1.98
N GLN A 324 10.70 26.03 1.71
CA GLN A 324 9.56 26.08 2.63
C GLN A 324 8.52 24.96 2.38
N ARG A 325 8.73 24.15 1.37
CA ARG A 325 7.73 23.14 0.97
C ARG A 325 7.79 21.91 1.84
N SER A 326 6.68 21.59 2.45
CA SER A 326 6.48 20.38 3.21
C SER A 326 6.09 19.24 2.25
N ILE A 327 7.10 18.61 1.63
CA ILE A 327 6.95 17.51 0.69
C ILE A 327 7.80 16.31 1.10
N PHE A 328 7.36 15.13 0.73
CA PHE A 328 8.09 13.87 0.93
C PHE A 328 7.84 12.92 -0.23
N SER A 329 8.77 12.03 -0.49
CA SER A 329 8.59 10.91 -1.41
C SER A 329 8.54 9.58 -0.66
N VAL A 330 8.04 8.54 -1.34
CA VAL A 330 7.84 7.23 -0.76
C VAL A 330 8.60 6.21 -1.57
N SER A 331 9.59 5.57 -0.97
CA SER A 331 10.33 4.46 -1.57
C SER A 331 9.77 3.12 -1.09
N SER A 332 9.59 2.19 -2.02
CA SER A 332 9.09 0.84 -1.74
C SER A 332 10.20 -0.02 -1.13
N ARG A 333 9.82 -0.82 -0.12
CA ARG A 333 10.67 -1.81 0.55
C ARG A 333 10.08 -3.21 0.41
N PHE A 334 10.77 -4.15 1.01
CA PHE A 334 10.31 -5.54 1.14
C PHE A 334 8.92 -5.62 1.83
N ASN A 335 8.11 -6.62 1.47
CA ASN A 335 6.74 -6.83 1.99
C ASN A 335 5.81 -5.61 1.83
N ASP A 336 6.02 -4.80 0.78
CA ASP A 336 5.26 -3.57 0.55
C ASP A 336 5.34 -2.56 1.71
N GLN A 337 6.38 -2.65 2.53
CA GLN A 337 6.76 -1.60 3.48
C GLN A 337 7.26 -0.36 2.73
N VAL A 338 7.31 0.77 3.41
CA VAL A 338 7.75 2.02 2.80
C VAL A 338 8.83 2.73 3.62
N THR A 339 9.63 3.51 2.91
CA THR A 339 10.52 4.51 3.50
C THR A 339 10.07 5.88 3.05
N TYR A 340 9.83 6.79 3.97
CA TYR A 340 9.64 8.20 3.67
C TYR A 340 10.99 8.86 3.50
N VAL A 341 11.15 9.54 2.36
CA VAL A 341 12.37 10.28 2.03
C VAL A 341 12.05 11.76 1.98
N PHE A 342 12.81 12.54 2.72
CA PHE A 342 12.65 13.97 2.85
C PHE A 342 13.75 14.71 2.10
N GLY A 343 13.58 16.00 1.89
CA GLY A 343 14.54 16.81 1.16
C GLY A 343 15.68 17.35 2.02
N ASP A 344 16.49 18.19 1.39
CA ASP A 344 17.80 18.66 1.88
C ASP A 344 17.77 20.07 2.49
N GLY A 345 16.64 20.73 2.54
CA GLY A 345 16.51 22.12 2.98
C GLY A 345 16.69 23.15 1.86
N VAL A 346 17.10 22.73 0.67
CA VAL A 346 17.21 23.57 -0.53
C VAL A 346 15.98 23.38 -1.41
N PHE A 347 15.66 22.14 -1.73
CA PHE A 347 14.51 21.77 -2.58
C PHE A 347 13.21 21.62 -1.78
N SER A 348 13.29 21.27 -0.51
CA SER A 348 12.13 21.16 0.37
C SER A 348 12.55 21.39 1.83
N LYS A 349 11.58 21.61 2.71
CA LYS A 349 11.80 21.78 4.13
C LYS A 349 12.40 20.50 4.75
N ILE A 350 13.39 20.68 5.63
CA ILE A 350 13.89 19.59 6.46
C ILE A 350 12.85 19.28 7.54
N PRO A 351 12.45 18.01 7.73
CA PRO A 351 11.46 17.64 8.73
C PRO A 351 12.04 17.76 10.14
N VAL A 352 11.24 18.31 11.05
CA VAL A 352 11.56 18.37 12.48
C VAL A 352 10.28 18.39 13.29
N GLY A 353 10.24 17.70 14.42
CA GLY A 353 9.07 17.63 15.31
C GLY A 353 8.36 16.29 15.30
N THR A 354 7.11 16.28 15.73
CA THR A 354 6.27 15.08 15.84
C THR A 354 5.47 14.88 14.56
N PHE A 355 5.53 13.66 14.04
CA PHE A 355 4.84 13.26 12.81
C PHE A 355 3.92 12.08 13.06
N ARG A 356 2.80 12.07 12.35
CA ARG A 356 1.92 10.93 12.21
C ARG A 356 1.70 10.62 10.76
N ALA A 357 2.03 9.40 10.38
CA ALA A 357 1.71 8.84 9.09
C ALA A 357 0.41 8.04 9.19
N TYR A 358 -0.45 8.17 8.20
CA TYR A 358 -1.58 7.28 7.95
C TYR A 358 -1.26 6.46 6.71
N VAL A 359 -1.41 5.15 6.80
CA VAL A 359 -1.19 4.22 5.71
C VAL A 359 -2.30 3.19 5.67
N ARG A 360 -2.77 2.81 4.48
CA ARG A 360 -3.72 1.72 4.35
C ARG A 360 -2.98 0.46 3.95
N ALA A 361 -3.06 -0.55 4.82
CA ALA A 361 -2.43 -1.84 4.63
C ALA A 361 -3.47 -2.90 4.24
N GLY A 362 -3.13 -3.72 3.27
CA GLY A 362 -3.91 -4.87 2.80
C GLY A 362 -3.14 -6.17 2.97
N ASN A 363 -3.68 -7.25 2.41
CA ASN A 363 -3.04 -8.57 2.45
C ASN A 363 -2.03 -8.81 1.30
N ALA A 364 -1.69 -7.77 0.54
CA ALA A 364 -0.77 -7.79 -0.59
C ALA A 364 -1.11 -8.78 -1.73
N LEU A 365 -2.32 -9.36 -1.74
CA LEU A 365 -2.79 -10.27 -2.77
C LEU A 365 -3.62 -9.53 -3.81
N THR A 366 -3.61 -10.01 -5.04
CA THR A 366 -4.40 -9.45 -6.14
C THR A 366 -5.73 -10.19 -6.26
N TYR A 367 -6.83 -9.44 -6.22
CA TYR A 367 -8.19 -9.97 -6.33
C TYR A 367 -9.00 -9.21 -7.36
N THR A 368 -9.98 -9.90 -7.92
CA THR A 368 -11.10 -9.27 -8.62
C THR A 368 -12.32 -9.36 -7.71
N ILE A 369 -12.89 -8.22 -7.36
CA ILE A 369 -14.09 -8.16 -6.50
C ILE A 369 -15.31 -8.23 -7.40
N ASP A 370 -16.13 -9.27 -7.22
CA ASP A 370 -17.42 -9.37 -7.91
C ASP A 370 -18.47 -8.50 -7.18
N PRO A 371 -19.34 -7.76 -7.90
CA PRO A 371 -20.41 -7.00 -7.28
C PRO A 371 -21.35 -7.82 -6.36
N SER A 372 -21.52 -9.11 -6.60
CA SER A 372 -22.30 -10.00 -5.76
C SER A 372 -21.69 -10.22 -4.38
N GLU A 373 -20.37 -10.17 -4.26
CA GLU A 373 -19.65 -10.34 -3.00
C GLU A 373 -19.80 -9.12 -2.07
N MET A 374 -20.28 -7.99 -2.60
CA MET A 374 -20.53 -6.75 -1.84
C MET A 374 -22.02 -6.52 -1.56
N GLN A 375 -22.88 -7.51 -1.75
CA GLN A 375 -24.30 -7.40 -1.48
C GLN A 375 -24.64 -7.80 -0.03
N GLY A 376 -25.70 -7.21 0.51
CA GLY A 376 -26.23 -7.55 1.84
C GLY A 376 -25.35 -7.09 3.01
N LEU A 377 -24.39 -6.21 2.78
CA LEU A 377 -23.54 -5.66 3.81
C LEU A 377 -24.32 -4.68 4.70
N THR A 378 -24.09 -4.76 6.00
CA THR A 378 -24.61 -3.78 6.97
C THR A 378 -23.45 -2.95 7.52
N ILE A 379 -23.53 -1.64 7.32
CA ILE A 379 -22.52 -0.69 7.78
C ILE A 379 -23.17 0.22 8.83
N SER A 380 -22.59 0.26 10.02
CA SER A 380 -23.05 1.13 11.11
C SER A 380 -22.18 2.37 11.20
N ILE A 381 -22.81 3.54 11.13
CA ILE A 381 -22.12 4.84 11.21
C ILE A 381 -22.62 5.58 12.45
N ALA A 382 -21.72 5.88 13.37
CA ALA A 382 -22.02 6.79 14.48
C ALA A 382 -22.03 8.23 13.95
N TYR A 383 -23.09 8.98 14.19
CA TYR A 383 -23.22 10.37 13.84
C TYR A 383 -23.69 11.23 15.02
N ILE A 384 -23.50 12.56 14.93
CA ILE A 384 -23.81 13.51 16.01
C ILE A 384 -25.14 14.19 15.77
#